data_b0b920d02e7dc8f43cfc276cd17c0ff2
#
_entry.id   b0b920d02e7dc8f43cfc276cd17c0ff2
#
_cell.length_a   1.000
_cell.length_b   1.000
_cell.length_c   1.000
_cell.angle_alpha   90.00
_cell.angle_beta   90.00
_cell.angle_gamma   90.00
#
_symmetry.space_group_name_H-M   'P 1'
#
loop_
_entity.id
_entity.type
_entity.pdbx_description
1 polymer ?
#
loop_
_entity_poly.entity_id
_entity_poly.type
_entity_poly.pdbx_seq_one_letter_code
_entity_poly.pdbx_strand_id
1 'polypeptide(L)'
;MTRWLPIKLLVFWLILISTHILILRSQNSVMEYYLEEIGQSYSAVTPFYDRSLLGFTLENRYLLKELMHSEFLLQGLYKKNAFLFSSCHFGYAHYGEFSCSVGYARILAKPLAVGINFYYLLDYAFQYRSSHSVTFDFSLYARINENIGMAISIYNPARLKYGVIGQSLIPMEFEVNLYYKMDKKLLFYCDVSKLLPGYLNIKWGGYYIPMELFCFSLMASLKELALNIGLYWRRYTFRFSSSFHYNLGLSPSFKLTYSF
;
A
#
# COMPACT_ATOMS: atom_id res chain seq x y z
N MET A 1 49.73 -21.82 -8.34
CA MET A 1 48.88 -21.51 -7.17
C MET A 1 48.52 -20.03 -7.01
N THR A 2 48.15 -19.29 -8.06
CA THR A 2 47.98 -17.82 -7.98
C THR A 2 46.76 -17.28 -8.73
N ARG A 3 45.73 -18.09 -9.04
CA ARG A 3 44.50 -17.61 -9.77
C ARG A 3 43.32 -17.18 -8.89
N TRP A 4 43.38 -17.31 -7.56
CA TRP A 4 42.27 -17.01 -6.65
C TRP A 4 42.37 -15.64 -5.96
N LEU A 5 43.50 -14.96 -6.07
CA LEU A 5 43.72 -13.64 -5.44
C LEU A 5 42.76 -12.54 -5.98
N PRO A 6 42.53 -12.41 -7.31
CA PRO A 6 41.69 -11.34 -7.83
C PRO A 6 40.20 -11.52 -7.48
N ILE A 7 39.73 -12.77 -7.34
CA ILE A 7 38.31 -13.04 -6.98
C ILE A 7 38.06 -12.68 -5.51
N LYS A 8 39.00 -13.02 -4.60
CA LYS A 8 38.88 -12.64 -3.19
C LYS A 8 38.94 -11.12 -2.99
N LEU A 9 39.76 -10.41 -3.76
CA LEU A 9 39.83 -8.96 -3.75
C LEU A 9 38.53 -8.34 -4.29
N LEU A 10 37.95 -8.88 -5.36
CA LEU A 10 36.68 -8.43 -5.93
C LEU A 10 35.53 -8.63 -4.96
N VAL A 11 35.45 -9.78 -4.30
CA VAL A 11 34.45 -10.07 -3.27
C VAL A 11 34.64 -9.16 -2.05
N PHE A 12 35.88 -8.91 -1.63
CA PHE A 12 36.17 -7.98 -0.53
C PHE A 12 35.78 -6.54 -0.88
N TRP A 13 36.07 -6.07 -2.11
CA TRP A 13 35.68 -4.76 -2.60
C TRP A 13 34.14 -4.66 -2.75
N LEU A 14 33.46 -5.71 -3.20
CA LEU A 14 31.99 -5.76 -3.25
C LEU A 14 31.36 -5.70 -1.84
N ILE A 15 31.95 -6.37 -0.88
CA ILE A 15 31.52 -6.31 0.53
C ILE A 15 31.79 -4.92 1.11
N LEU A 16 32.95 -4.31 0.84
CA LEU A 16 33.31 -2.96 1.30
C LEU A 16 32.43 -1.88 0.66
N ILE A 17 32.13 -2.00 -0.63
CA ILE A 17 31.19 -1.12 -1.33
C ILE A 17 29.78 -1.30 -0.80
N SER A 18 29.35 -2.53 -0.51
CA SER A 18 28.03 -2.80 0.07
C SER A 18 27.91 -2.25 1.50
N THR A 19 28.96 -2.33 2.32
CA THR A 19 28.95 -1.77 3.68
C THR A 19 29.01 -0.24 3.67
N HIS A 20 29.80 0.39 2.79
CA HIS A 20 29.80 1.85 2.64
C HIS A 20 28.48 2.39 2.07
N ILE A 21 27.82 1.66 1.19
CA ILE A 21 26.50 2.03 0.65
C ILE A 21 25.41 1.88 1.73
N LEU A 22 25.55 0.93 2.66
CA LEU A 22 24.68 0.77 3.82
C LEU A 22 24.79 1.95 4.82
N ILE A 23 25.98 2.51 5.01
CA ILE A 23 26.22 3.63 5.94
C ILE A 23 25.66 4.96 5.42
N LEU A 24 25.47 5.12 4.11
CA LEU A 24 24.96 6.35 3.50
C LEU A 24 23.42 6.44 3.45
N ARG A 25 22.70 5.43 3.91
CA ARG A 25 21.24 5.48 3.99
C ARG A 25 20.85 6.03 5.36
N SER A 26 20.21 7.19 5.35
CA SER A 26 19.43 7.71 6.47
C SER A 26 18.62 6.56 7.09
N GLN A 27 18.70 6.40 8.40
CA GLN A 27 18.00 5.34 9.16
C GLN A 27 16.52 5.36 8.84
N ASN A 28 16.09 4.54 7.89
CA ASN A 28 14.67 4.38 7.61
C ASN A 28 14.02 3.79 8.87
N SER A 29 13.09 4.52 9.44
CA SER A 29 12.36 4.04 10.61
C SER A 29 11.24 3.09 10.19
N VAL A 30 10.81 2.20 11.08
CA VAL A 30 9.65 1.35 10.84
C VAL A 30 8.42 2.17 10.44
N MET A 31 8.35 3.42 10.85
CA MET A 31 7.28 4.35 10.53
C MET A 31 7.22 4.67 9.04
N GLU A 32 8.34 4.91 8.37
CA GLU A 32 8.36 5.22 6.92
C GLU A 32 7.78 4.07 6.11
N TYR A 33 8.15 2.84 6.45
CA TYR A 33 7.63 1.66 5.77
C TYR A 33 6.14 1.44 5.99
N TYR A 34 5.69 1.66 7.22
CA TYR A 34 4.29 1.56 7.55
C TYR A 34 3.46 2.64 6.85
N LEU A 35 3.91 3.90 6.87
CA LEU A 35 3.23 5.00 6.20
C LEU A 35 3.11 4.75 4.70
N GLU A 36 4.18 4.27 4.04
CA GLU A 36 4.17 3.90 2.61
C GLU A 36 3.11 2.84 2.29
N GLU A 37 2.86 1.90 3.20
CA GLU A 37 1.83 0.87 3.00
C GLU A 37 0.43 1.43 3.17
N ILE A 38 0.15 2.12 4.26
CA ILE A 38 -1.19 2.64 4.52
C ILE A 38 -1.57 3.84 3.64
N GLY A 39 -0.62 4.53 3.05
CA GLY A 39 -0.89 5.69 2.19
C GLY A 39 -1.65 5.38 0.91
N GLN A 40 -1.75 4.12 0.53
CA GLN A 40 -2.63 3.68 -0.56
C GLN A 40 -4.11 3.77 -0.15
N SER A 41 -4.45 3.36 1.07
CA SER A 41 -5.81 3.43 1.60
C SER A 41 -6.15 4.81 2.19
N TYR A 42 -5.14 5.53 2.69
CA TYR A 42 -5.32 6.82 3.37
C TYR A 42 -4.47 7.89 2.72
N SER A 43 -4.97 8.57 1.71
CA SER A 43 -4.22 9.61 0.97
C SER A 43 -3.70 10.74 1.87
N ALA A 44 -4.40 11.04 2.97
CA ALA A 44 -3.96 12.01 3.97
C ALA A 44 -2.62 11.71 4.63
N VAL A 45 -2.16 10.45 4.59
CA VAL A 45 -0.86 10.02 5.13
C VAL A 45 0.28 10.44 4.23
N THR A 46 0.06 10.48 2.92
CA THR A 46 1.10 10.70 1.89
C THR A 46 1.96 11.95 2.11
N PRO A 47 1.44 13.12 2.53
CA PRO A 47 2.28 14.30 2.77
C PRO A 47 3.31 14.15 3.90
N PHE A 48 3.23 13.07 4.69
CA PHE A 48 4.20 12.75 5.74
C PHE A 48 5.34 11.85 5.26
N TYR A 49 5.35 11.47 3.99
CA TYR A 49 6.49 10.77 3.40
C TYR A 49 7.65 11.73 3.19
N ASP A 50 8.85 11.19 3.20
CA ASP A 50 10.05 11.95 2.94
C ASP A 50 10.37 12.06 1.45
N ARG A 51 9.76 11.22 0.60
CA ARG A 51 10.09 11.10 -0.82
C ARG A 51 8.86 10.85 -1.67
N SER A 52 8.92 11.35 -2.90
CA SER A 52 8.00 10.93 -3.96
C SER A 52 8.27 9.48 -4.34
N LEU A 53 7.25 8.75 -4.75
CA LEU A 53 7.41 7.35 -5.09
C LEU A 53 6.57 6.93 -6.30
N LEU A 54 7.08 5.90 -6.98
CA LEU A 54 6.43 5.19 -8.07
C LEU A 54 6.37 3.72 -7.66
N GLY A 55 5.19 3.14 -7.69
CA GLY A 55 4.95 1.75 -7.28
C GLY A 55 4.24 0.93 -8.34
N PHE A 56 4.56 -0.35 -8.36
CA PHE A 56 3.88 -1.34 -9.19
C PHE A 56 3.63 -2.59 -8.36
N THR A 57 2.39 -3.07 -8.34
CA THR A 57 1.97 -4.25 -7.59
C THR A 57 1.36 -5.27 -8.53
N LEU A 58 1.70 -6.54 -8.34
CA LEU A 58 1.06 -7.70 -8.95
C LEU A 58 0.62 -8.64 -7.87
N GLU A 59 -0.63 -9.08 -7.90
CA GLU A 59 -1.18 -10.09 -7.00
C GLU A 59 -1.92 -11.15 -7.81
N ASN A 60 -1.69 -12.42 -7.48
CA ASN A 60 -2.48 -13.52 -8.03
C ASN A 60 -3.37 -14.08 -6.92
N ARG A 61 -4.64 -13.65 -6.90
CA ARG A 61 -5.59 -14.10 -5.87
C ARG A 61 -5.92 -15.57 -6.03
N TYR A 62 -5.70 -16.29 -4.95
CA TYR A 62 -6.00 -17.73 -4.82
C TYR A 62 -5.32 -18.61 -5.88
N LEU A 63 -4.19 -18.14 -6.45
CA LEU A 63 -3.47 -18.80 -7.54
C LEU A 63 -4.31 -19.01 -8.81
N LEU A 64 -5.37 -18.21 -9.00
CA LEU A 64 -6.24 -18.27 -10.17
C LEU A 64 -5.83 -17.19 -11.19
N LYS A 65 -5.60 -17.58 -12.44
CA LYS A 65 -5.20 -16.67 -13.52
C LYS A 65 -6.24 -15.59 -13.81
N GLU A 66 -7.50 -15.93 -13.61
CA GLU A 66 -8.66 -15.08 -13.82
C GLU A 66 -8.79 -13.99 -12.75
N LEU A 67 -8.09 -14.13 -11.62
CA LEU A 67 -8.13 -13.22 -10.50
C LEU A 67 -6.80 -12.46 -10.32
N MET A 68 -6.15 -12.15 -11.44
CA MET A 68 -4.96 -11.29 -11.43
C MET A 68 -5.34 -9.86 -11.10
N HIS A 69 -4.59 -9.27 -10.19
CA HIS A 69 -4.69 -7.87 -9.81
C HIS A 69 -3.37 -7.18 -10.10
N SER A 70 -3.42 -6.05 -10.77
CA SER A 70 -2.26 -5.20 -11.05
C SER A 70 -2.57 -3.76 -10.67
N GLU A 71 -1.61 -3.11 -10.04
CA GLU A 71 -1.75 -1.72 -9.62
C GLU A 71 -0.50 -0.93 -9.97
N PHE A 72 -0.71 0.27 -10.45
CA PHE A 72 0.31 1.29 -10.65
C PHE A 72 0.00 2.49 -9.75
N LEU A 73 1.01 3.01 -9.06
CA LEU A 73 0.89 4.12 -8.14
C LEU A 73 1.98 5.15 -8.41
N LEU A 74 1.62 6.42 -8.48
CA LEU A 74 2.54 7.55 -8.52
C LEU A 74 2.17 8.54 -7.42
N GLN A 75 3.14 8.91 -6.59
CA GLN A 75 2.96 9.91 -5.54
C GLN A 75 4.04 10.97 -5.65
N GLY A 76 3.62 12.20 -5.85
CA GLY A 76 4.49 13.37 -5.94
C GLY A 76 4.33 14.25 -4.70
N LEU A 77 5.44 14.60 -4.06
CA LEU A 77 5.46 15.47 -2.88
C LEU A 77 5.95 16.87 -3.26
N TYR A 78 5.25 17.88 -2.79
CA TYR A 78 5.67 19.26 -2.92
C TYR A 78 5.38 20.03 -1.63
N LYS A 79 6.41 20.28 -0.82
CA LYS A 79 6.30 20.96 0.49
C LYS A 79 5.32 20.22 1.41
N LYS A 80 4.16 20.82 1.70
CA LYS A 80 3.10 20.27 2.56
C LYS A 80 1.99 19.57 1.77
N ASN A 81 2.15 19.44 0.46
CA ASN A 81 1.14 18.88 -0.43
C ASN A 81 1.63 17.57 -1.02
N ALA A 82 0.71 16.67 -1.28
CA ALA A 82 0.92 15.44 -2.03
C ALA A 82 -0.09 15.33 -3.16
N PHE A 83 0.37 14.85 -4.31
CA PHE A 83 -0.44 14.52 -5.48
C PHE A 83 -0.33 13.03 -5.71
N LEU A 84 -1.46 12.38 -5.89
CA LEU A 84 -1.55 10.94 -6.06
C LEU A 84 -2.19 10.63 -7.41
N PHE A 85 -1.68 9.61 -8.05
CA PHE A 85 -2.29 8.97 -9.20
C PHE A 85 -2.20 7.47 -9.01
N SER A 86 -3.31 6.76 -9.18
CA SER A 86 -3.28 5.30 -9.21
C SER A 86 -4.10 4.77 -10.38
N SER A 87 -3.73 3.57 -10.83
CA SER A 87 -4.47 2.81 -11.83
C SER A 87 -4.42 1.35 -11.42
N CYS A 88 -5.58 0.73 -11.35
CA CYS A 88 -5.73 -0.65 -10.93
C CYS A 88 -6.55 -1.43 -11.96
N HIS A 89 -6.14 -2.65 -12.23
CA HIS A 89 -6.87 -3.60 -13.05
C HIS A 89 -6.98 -4.94 -12.30
N PHE A 90 -8.18 -5.47 -12.26
CA PHE A 90 -8.50 -6.78 -11.70
C PHE A 90 -9.27 -7.60 -12.72
N GLY A 91 -8.91 -8.87 -12.89
CA GLY A 91 -9.63 -9.80 -13.75
C GLY A 91 -8.84 -10.27 -14.96
N TYR A 92 -9.55 -10.62 -16.05
CA TYR A 92 -9.00 -11.20 -17.28
C TYR A 92 -9.78 -10.71 -18.52
N ALA A 93 -9.47 -11.26 -19.71
CA ALA A 93 -10.00 -10.77 -20.98
C ALA A 93 -11.55 -10.76 -21.09
N HIS A 94 -12.25 -11.65 -20.37
CA HIS A 94 -13.70 -11.77 -20.46
C HIS A 94 -14.46 -11.07 -19.32
N TYR A 95 -13.79 -10.79 -18.22
CA TYR A 95 -14.32 -10.03 -17.09
C TYR A 95 -13.21 -9.25 -16.44
N GLY A 96 -13.42 -7.97 -16.20
CA GLY A 96 -12.46 -7.17 -15.47
C GLY A 96 -13.07 -5.91 -14.91
N GLU A 97 -12.40 -5.44 -13.88
CA GLU A 97 -12.64 -4.19 -13.20
C GLU A 97 -11.41 -3.31 -13.39
N PHE A 98 -11.60 -2.12 -13.88
CA PHE A 98 -10.55 -1.11 -14.01
C PHE A 98 -10.91 0.10 -13.16
N SER A 99 -9.96 0.58 -12.41
CA SER A 99 -10.10 1.85 -11.69
C SER A 99 -8.90 2.76 -11.96
N CYS A 100 -9.18 4.04 -12.01
CA CYS A 100 -8.14 5.08 -12.10
C CYS A 100 -8.48 6.18 -11.10
N SER A 101 -7.50 6.64 -10.33
CA SER A 101 -7.73 7.71 -9.37
C SER A 101 -6.73 8.83 -9.49
N VAL A 102 -7.18 10.03 -9.12
CA VAL A 102 -6.36 11.20 -8.89
C VAL A 102 -6.66 11.76 -7.51
N GLY A 103 -5.63 12.06 -6.77
CA GLY A 103 -5.76 12.50 -5.39
C GLY A 103 -4.91 13.71 -5.05
N TYR A 104 -5.34 14.39 -4.01
CA TYR A 104 -4.64 15.50 -3.41
C TYR A 104 -4.71 15.39 -1.89
N ALA A 105 -3.58 15.60 -1.23
CA ALA A 105 -3.54 15.66 0.22
C ALA A 105 -2.65 16.80 0.71
N ARG A 106 -2.94 17.30 1.92
CA ARG A 106 -2.23 18.46 2.48
C ARG A 106 -2.10 18.37 3.99
N ILE A 107 -0.91 18.73 4.49
CA ILE A 107 -0.69 18.95 5.92
C ILE A 107 -1.31 20.31 6.30
N LEU A 108 -2.32 20.27 7.16
CA LEU A 108 -2.97 21.47 7.72
C LEU A 108 -2.20 22.01 8.94
N ALA A 109 -1.78 21.09 9.82
CA ALA A 109 -0.98 21.39 10.99
C ALA A 109 0.07 20.27 11.18
N LYS A 110 1.10 20.49 12.00
CA LYS A 110 2.14 19.46 12.23
C LYS A 110 1.58 18.07 12.53
N PRO A 111 0.51 17.89 13.35
CA PRO A 111 -0.04 16.56 13.60
C PRO A 111 -1.17 16.17 12.65
N LEU A 112 -1.63 17.02 11.73
CA LEU A 112 -2.90 16.82 11.01
C LEU A 112 -2.75 17.03 9.51
N ALA A 113 -3.26 16.07 8.73
CA ALA A 113 -3.43 16.22 7.29
C ALA A 113 -4.80 15.70 6.83
N VAL A 114 -5.22 16.19 5.69
CA VAL A 114 -6.45 15.78 5.00
C VAL A 114 -6.13 15.40 3.57
N GLY A 115 -6.91 14.50 2.99
CA GLY A 115 -6.79 14.06 1.61
C GLY A 115 -8.13 13.78 0.98
N ILE A 116 -8.16 13.87 -0.34
CA ILE A 116 -9.30 13.52 -1.18
C ILE A 116 -8.78 12.81 -2.43
N ASN A 117 -9.44 11.73 -2.84
CA ASN A 117 -9.21 11.07 -4.11
C ASN A 117 -10.50 10.99 -4.90
N PHE A 118 -10.39 11.16 -6.21
CA PHE A 118 -11.48 10.94 -7.16
C PHE A 118 -11.17 9.71 -7.98
N TYR A 119 -12.16 8.83 -8.12
CA TYR A 119 -12.05 7.55 -8.81
C TYR A 119 -12.96 7.53 -10.02
N TYR A 120 -12.42 7.05 -11.13
CA TYR A 120 -13.18 6.55 -12.25
C TYR A 120 -13.16 5.03 -12.20
N LEU A 121 -14.32 4.40 -12.30
CA LEU A 121 -14.52 2.97 -12.20
C LEU A 121 -15.15 2.46 -13.51
N LEU A 122 -14.62 1.36 -14.01
CA LEU A 122 -15.08 0.68 -15.23
C LEU A 122 -15.14 -0.82 -14.98
N ASP A 123 -16.33 -1.38 -15.05
CA ASP A 123 -16.55 -2.82 -15.03
C ASP A 123 -16.91 -3.27 -16.45
N TYR A 124 -16.31 -4.33 -16.93
CA TYR A 124 -16.61 -4.92 -18.22
C TYR A 124 -16.75 -6.44 -18.11
N ALA A 125 -17.73 -6.97 -18.85
CA ALA A 125 -17.88 -8.40 -19.03
C ALA A 125 -18.16 -8.71 -20.50
N PHE A 126 -17.50 -9.76 -21.02
CA PHE A 126 -17.65 -10.19 -22.41
C PHE A 126 -19.13 -10.44 -22.73
N GLN A 127 -19.60 -9.92 -23.87
CA GLN A 127 -21.00 -9.93 -24.33
C GLN A 127 -22.00 -9.07 -23.51
N TYR A 128 -21.54 -8.39 -22.44
CA TYR A 128 -22.37 -7.45 -21.67
C TYR A 128 -21.88 -6.03 -21.88
N ARG A 129 -22.76 -5.09 -21.61
CA ARG A 129 -22.42 -3.66 -21.69
C ARG A 129 -21.51 -3.27 -20.52
N SER A 130 -20.44 -2.54 -20.83
CA SER A 130 -19.56 -1.95 -19.80
C SER A 130 -20.33 -0.97 -18.93
N SER A 131 -20.01 -0.98 -17.64
CA SER A 131 -20.57 -0.06 -16.65
C SER A 131 -19.49 0.92 -16.18
N HIS A 132 -19.82 2.20 -16.19
CA HIS A 132 -18.93 3.28 -15.80
C HIS A 132 -19.47 3.99 -14.58
N SER A 133 -18.59 4.40 -13.68
CA SER A 133 -18.97 5.20 -12.52
C SER A 133 -17.84 6.11 -12.08
N VAL A 134 -18.19 7.11 -11.29
CA VAL A 134 -17.25 7.97 -10.59
C VAL A 134 -17.57 7.96 -9.11
N THR A 135 -16.57 8.03 -8.27
CA THR A 135 -16.73 8.16 -6.83
C THR A 135 -15.55 8.94 -6.24
N PHE A 136 -15.59 9.17 -4.95
CA PHE A 136 -14.48 9.81 -4.24
C PHE A 136 -14.33 9.22 -2.84
N ASP A 137 -13.15 9.37 -2.28
CA ASP A 137 -12.91 9.20 -0.86
C ASP A 137 -12.47 10.52 -0.21
N PHE A 138 -12.64 10.56 1.08
CA PHE A 138 -12.08 11.60 1.93
C PHE A 138 -11.31 10.93 3.06
N SER A 139 -10.09 11.38 3.33
CA SER A 139 -9.26 10.85 4.38
C SER A 139 -8.71 11.95 5.30
N LEU A 140 -8.46 11.56 6.55
CA LEU A 140 -7.88 12.38 7.59
C LEU A 140 -6.80 11.56 8.30
N TYR A 141 -5.64 12.17 8.52
CA TYR A 141 -4.57 11.58 9.31
C TYR A 141 -4.20 12.51 10.46
N ALA A 142 -4.12 11.95 11.67
CA ALA A 142 -3.73 12.66 12.86
C ALA A 142 -2.60 11.91 13.60
N ARG A 143 -1.49 12.61 13.82
CA ARG A 143 -0.40 12.13 14.67
C ARG A 143 -0.66 12.61 16.09
N ILE A 144 -1.12 11.72 16.97
CA ILE A 144 -1.48 12.06 18.37
C ILE A 144 -0.22 12.40 19.17
N ASN A 145 0.84 11.61 19.00
CA ASN A 145 2.18 11.87 19.53
C ASN A 145 3.24 11.21 18.63
N GLU A 146 4.50 11.14 19.05
CA GLU A 146 5.60 10.57 18.25
C GLU A 146 5.44 9.06 18.00
N ASN A 147 4.66 8.38 18.83
CA ASN A 147 4.49 6.92 18.80
C ASN A 147 3.10 6.47 18.37
N ILE A 148 2.08 7.33 18.43
CA ILE A 148 0.69 6.98 18.17
C ILE A 148 0.14 7.90 17.07
N GLY A 149 -0.54 7.30 16.11
CA GLY A 149 -1.32 8.04 15.13
C GLY A 149 -2.54 7.28 14.67
N MET A 150 -3.41 8.01 13.99
CA MET A 150 -4.69 7.53 13.51
C MET A 150 -4.93 8.04 12.10
N ALA A 151 -5.41 7.17 11.23
CA ALA A 151 -5.95 7.54 9.93
C ALA A 151 -7.42 7.13 9.87
N ILE A 152 -8.23 7.95 9.22
CA ILE A 152 -9.65 7.69 8.98
C ILE A 152 -9.90 7.93 7.51
N SER A 153 -10.69 7.07 6.86
CA SER A 153 -11.16 7.30 5.50
C SER A 153 -12.64 6.93 5.36
N ILE A 154 -13.28 7.60 4.40
CA ILE A 154 -14.66 7.32 3.99
C ILE A 154 -14.67 7.25 2.47
N TYR A 155 -14.84 6.05 1.93
CA TYR A 155 -14.99 5.80 0.51
C TYR A 155 -16.46 5.87 0.11
N ASN A 156 -16.76 6.50 -1.03
CA ASN A 156 -18.11 6.69 -1.57
C ASN A 156 -19.14 7.28 -0.57
N PRO A 157 -18.84 8.39 0.12
CA PRO A 157 -19.77 8.99 1.09
C PRO A 157 -21.09 9.43 0.48
N ALA A 158 -21.12 9.75 -0.82
CA ALA A 158 -22.32 10.14 -1.55
C ALA A 158 -23.20 8.95 -2.00
N ARG A 159 -22.77 7.70 -1.75
CA ARG A 159 -23.47 6.47 -2.16
C ARG A 159 -23.81 6.45 -3.65
N LEU A 160 -22.84 6.84 -4.47
CA LEU A 160 -22.96 6.80 -5.92
C LEU A 160 -23.11 5.36 -6.41
N LYS A 161 -23.71 5.21 -7.59
CA LYS A 161 -24.08 3.89 -8.13
C LYS A 161 -23.38 3.65 -9.46
N TYR A 162 -23.20 2.38 -9.82
CA TYR A 162 -22.78 1.99 -11.16
C TYR A 162 -23.91 2.16 -12.17
N GLY A 163 -23.59 2.76 -13.33
CA GLY A 163 -24.38 2.74 -14.55
C GLY A 163 -25.76 3.40 -14.49
N VAL A 164 -26.40 3.48 -15.67
CA VAL A 164 -27.73 4.07 -15.87
C VAL A 164 -28.81 3.02 -15.74
N ILE A 165 -28.49 1.74 -16.00
CA ILE A 165 -29.45 0.62 -16.03
C ILE A 165 -28.93 -0.48 -15.09
N GLY A 166 -29.75 -0.89 -14.11
CA GLY A 166 -29.40 -1.95 -13.17
C GLY A 166 -28.60 -1.50 -11.95
N GLN A 167 -28.62 -0.25 -11.63
CA GLN A 167 -28.12 0.48 -10.44
C GLN A 167 -27.50 -0.39 -9.32
N SER A 168 -26.38 -1.10 -9.59
CA SER A 168 -25.62 -1.70 -8.51
C SER A 168 -25.01 -0.60 -7.65
N LEU A 169 -25.18 -0.72 -6.33
CA LEU A 169 -24.60 0.24 -5.38
C LEU A 169 -23.11 0.04 -5.30
N ILE A 170 -22.34 1.11 -5.49
CA ILE A 170 -20.96 1.14 -5.02
C ILE A 170 -21.03 1.16 -3.49
N PRO A 171 -20.42 0.20 -2.78
CA PRO A 171 -20.49 0.18 -1.34
C PRO A 171 -19.83 1.43 -0.76
N MET A 172 -20.42 1.98 0.30
CA MET A 172 -19.75 2.96 1.14
C MET A 172 -18.87 2.22 2.14
N GLU A 173 -17.63 2.61 2.28
CA GLU A 173 -16.72 2.03 3.26
C GLU A 173 -16.21 3.10 4.22
N PHE A 174 -16.24 2.79 5.49
CA PHE A 174 -15.64 3.59 6.55
C PHE A 174 -14.48 2.80 7.15
N GLU A 175 -13.31 3.41 7.21
CA GLU A 175 -12.11 2.78 7.72
C GLU A 175 -11.45 3.64 8.79
N VAL A 176 -10.92 2.98 9.81
CA VAL A 176 -10.10 3.59 10.87
C VAL A 176 -8.86 2.74 11.07
N ASN A 177 -7.71 3.33 10.91
CA ASN A 177 -6.43 2.75 11.25
C ASN A 177 -5.86 3.42 12.50
N LEU A 178 -5.40 2.61 13.43
CA LEU A 178 -4.66 3.02 14.61
C LEU A 178 -3.31 2.32 14.62
N TYR A 179 -2.23 3.04 14.88
CA TYR A 179 -0.93 2.42 15.06
C TYR A 179 -0.23 2.88 16.33
N TYR A 180 0.63 2.00 16.83
CA TYR A 180 1.52 2.24 17.95
C TYR A 180 2.95 1.83 17.57
N LYS A 181 3.85 2.80 17.48
CA LYS A 181 5.27 2.60 17.29
C LYS A 181 5.94 2.37 18.64
N MET A 182 6.36 1.15 18.94
CA MET A 182 7.01 0.81 20.20
C MET A 182 8.44 1.36 20.24
N ASP A 183 9.19 1.18 19.15
CA ASP A 183 10.55 1.70 18.98
C ASP A 183 10.85 2.00 17.48
N LYS A 184 12.14 2.15 17.11
CA LYS A 184 12.54 2.36 15.71
C LYS A 184 12.35 1.12 14.83
N LYS A 185 12.23 -0.07 15.42
CA LYS A 185 12.21 -1.36 14.73
C LYS A 185 10.86 -2.07 14.77
N LEU A 186 9.99 -1.69 15.71
CA LEU A 186 8.74 -2.41 15.97
C LEU A 186 7.54 -1.46 16.00
N LEU A 187 6.53 -1.79 15.23
CA LEU A 187 5.27 -1.06 15.16
C LEU A 187 4.11 -2.05 15.12
N PHE A 188 3.04 -1.75 15.84
CA PHE A 188 1.78 -2.47 15.81
C PHE A 188 0.68 -1.60 15.23
N TYR A 189 -0.29 -2.22 14.58
CA TYR A 189 -1.44 -1.50 14.04
C TYR A 189 -2.73 -2.32 14.14
N CYS A 190 -3.84 -1.61 14.09
CA CYS A 190 -5.18 -2.17 14.02
C CYS A 190 -6.00 -1.36 13.01
N ASP A 191 -6.55 -2.05 12.03
CA ASP A 191 -7.48 -1.51 11.04
C ASP A 191 -8.88 -2.02 11.32
N VAL A 192 -9.83 -1.12 11.37
CA VAL A 192 -11.25 -1.44 11.49
C VAL A 192 -11.96 -0.87 10.29
N SER A 193 -12.54 -1.71 9.43
CA SER A 193 -13.32 -1.27 8.28
C SER A 193 -14.76 -1.75 8.35
N LYS A 194 -15.69 -0.88 7.96
CA LYS A 194 -17.13 -1.15 7.90
C LYS A 194 -17.66 -0.86 6.51
N LEU A 195 -18.06 -1.92 5.82
CA LEU A 195 -18.76 -1.83 4.54
C LEU A 195 -20.24 -1.62 4.76
N LEU A 196 -20.88 -0.69 4.03
CA LEU A 196 -22.30 -0.36 4.13
C LEU A 196 -23.01 -0.48 2.76
N PRO A 197 -24.00 -1.38 2.63
CA PRO A 197 -24.44 -2.41 3.58
C PRO A 197 -23.43 -3.56 3.61
N GLY A 198 -23.13 -4.10 4.78
CA GLY A 198 -22.27 -5.27 4.87
C GLY A 198 -21.61 -5.49 6.24
N TYR A 199 -20.45 -6.11 6.23
CA TYR A 199 -19.79 -6.62 7.40
C TYR A 199 -18.76 -5.63 8.00
N LEU A 200 -18.45 -5.84 9.27
CA LEU A 200 -17.31 -5.25 9.96
C LEU A 200 -16.10 -6.16 9.75
N ASN A 201 -14.98 -5.59 9.36
CA ASN A 201 -13.71 -6.29 9.25
C ASN A 201 -12.70 -5.64 10.19
N ILE A 202 -11.97 -6.46 10.91
CA ILE A 202 -10.91 -6.03 11.82
C ILE A 202 -9.64 -6.74 11.39
N LYS A 203 -8.59 -5.97 11.10
CA LYS A 203 -7.24 -6.45 10.80
C LYS A 203 -6.31 -5.90 11.87
N TRP A 204 -5.38 -6.70 12.31
CA TRP A 204 -4.34 -6.28 13.23
C TRP A 204 -3.02 -6.91 12.82
N GLY A 205 -1.96 -6.25 13.13
CA GLY A 205 -0.65 -6.72 12.71
C GLY A 205 0.51 -5.94 13.29
N GLY A 206 1.69 -6.27 12.81
CA GLY A 206 2.90 -5.59 13.21
C GLY A 206 3.98 -5.64 12.15
N TYR A 207 4.87 -4.67 12.23
CA TYR A 207 6.08 -4.53 11.41
C TYR A 207 7.29 -4.69 12.29
N TYR A 208 8.26 -5.46 11.81
CA TYR A 208 9.55 -5.64 12.47
C TYR A 208 10.69 -5.45 11.48
N ILE A 209 11.62 -4.55 11.81
CA ILE A 209 12.82 -4.25 11.01
C ILE A 209 14.06 -4.68 11.81
N PRO A 210 14.51 -5.92 11.65
CA PRO A 210 15.74 -6.39 12.33
C PRO A 210 16.99 -5.62 11.86
N MET A 211 17.03 -5.31 10.57
CA MET A 211 18.11 -4.62 9.87
C MET A 211 17.51 -3.63 8.88
N GLU A 212 18.21 -2.56 8.56
CA GLU A 212 17.77 -1.51 7.61
C GLU A 212 17.42 -2.04 6.20
N LEU A 213 17.94 -3.22 5.86
CA LEU A 213 17.73 -3.86 4.57
C LEU A 213 16.43 -4.67 4.51
N PHE A 214 15.94 -5.18 5.64
CA PHE A 214 14.81 -6.12 5.70
C PHE A 214 13.70 -5.60 6.61
N CYS A 215 12.47 -5.73 6.14
CA CYS A 215 11.26 -5.54 6.91
C CYS A 215 10.41 -6.81 6.85
N PHE A 216 9.90 -7.22 7.98
CA PHE A 216 8.92 -8.30 8.09
C PHE A 216 7.62 -7.70 8.60
N SER A 217 6.50 -8.12 8.06
CA SER A 217 5.20 -7.82 8.64
C SER A 217 4.30 -9.04 8.69
N LEU A 218 3.53 -9.11 9.74
CA LEU A 218 2.48 -10.10 9.95
C LEU A 218 1.16 -9.36 10.10
N MET A 219 0.14 -9.78 9.38
CA MET A 219 -1.23 -9.28 9.50
C MET A 219 -2.17 -10.46 9.71
N ALA A 220 -3.12 -10.29 10.59
CA ALA A 220 -4.18 -11.25 10.83
C ALA A 220 -5.54 -10.57 10.83
N SER A 221 -6.54 -11.25 10.32
CA SER A 221 -7.95 -10.88 10.38
C SER A 221 -8.80 -12.12 10.68
N LEU A 222 -10.11 -11.94 10.80
CA LEU A 222 -11.04 -13.07 10.98
C LEU A 222 -11.05 -14.05 9.78
N LYS A 223 -10.62 -13.60 8.59
CA LYS A 223 -10.71 -14.40 7.35
C LYS A 223 -9.37 -14.76 6.74
N GLU A 224 -8.32 -14.04 7.07
CA GLU A 224 -7.02 -14.18 6.42
C GLU A 224 -5.84 -13.92 7.36
N LEU A 225 -4.74 -14.56 7.03
CA LEU A 225 -3.41 -14.32 7.60
C LEU A 225 -2.48 -13.90 6.47
N ALA A 226 -1.70 -12.85 6.63
CA ALA A 226 -0.72 -12.43 5.64
C ALA A 226 0.67 -12.25 6.23
N LEU A 227 1.67 -12.67 5.46
CA LEU A 227 3.09 -12.49 5.73
C LEU A 227 3.68 -11.64 4.62
N ASN A 228 4.46 -10.62 5.00
CA ASN A 228 5.18 -9.78 4.05
C ASN A 228 6.66 -9.74 4.39
N ILE A 229 7.49 -9.76 3.36
CA ILE A 229 8.95 -9.59 3.44
C ILE A 229 9.33 -8.45 2.51
N GLY A 230 9.88 -7.38 3.06
CA GLY A 230 10.41 -6.24 2.32
C GLY A 230 11.92 -6.28 2.25
N LEU A 231 12.48 -6.04 1.07
CA LEU A 231 13.89 -5.83 0.80
C LEU A 231 14.09 -4.40 0.31
N TYR A 232 14.93 -3.64 0.99
CA TYR A 232 15.21 -2.23 0.68
C TYR A 232 16.61 -2.09 0.12
N TRP A 233 16.70 -1.63 -1.13
CA TRP A 233 17.97 -1.44 -1.80
C TRP A 233 18.05 -0.05 -2.45
N ARG A 234 18.79 0.85 -1.81
CA ARG A 234 18.91 2.25 -2.24
C ARG A 234 17.54 2.95 -2.36
N ARG A 235 17.09 3.20 -3.59
CA ARG A 235 15.80 3.84 -3.92
C ARG A 235 14.71 2.82 -4.27
N TYR A 236 15.04 1.54 -4.27
CA TYR A 236 14.12 0.47 -4.61
C TYR A 236 13.65 -0.26 -3.36
N THR A 237 12.38 -0.55 -3.32
CA THR A 237 11.78 -1.44 -2.33
C THR A 237 11.12 -2.60 -3.07
N PHE A 238 11.54 -3.80 -2.74
CA PHE A 238 10.94 -5.04 -3.22
C PHE A 238 10.15 -5.65 -2.08
N ARG A 239 8.87 -5.89 -2.27
CA ARG A 239 8.03 -6.51 -1.25
C ARG A 239 7.40 -7.77 -1.83
N PHE A 240 7.58 -8.87 -1.13
CA PHE A 240 6.92 -10.14 -1.37
C PHE A 240 5.91 -10.35 -0.27
N SER A 241 4.67 -10.57 -0.65
CA SER A 241 3.58 -10.80 0.28
C SER A 241 2.88 -12.11 -0.06
N SER A 242 2.37 -12.76 0.94
CA SER A 242 1.54 -13.94 0.77
C SER A 242 0.41 -13.89 1.78
N SER A 243 -0.82 -13.76 1.31
CA SER A 243 -2.00 -13.86 2.14
C SER A 243 -2.64 -15.24 1.99
N PHE A 244 -3.08 -15.78 3.10
CA PHE A 244 -3.80 -17.05 3.17
C PHE A 244 -5.20 -16.81 3.70
N HIS A 245 -6.19 -16.97 2.82
CA HIS A 245 -7.59 -16.91 3.18
C HIS A 245 -8.07 -18.30 3.58
N TYR A 246 -8.70 -18.45 4.75
CA TYR A 246 -9.06 -19.76 5.34
C TYR A 246 -9.88 -20.66 4.42
N ASN A 247 -10.74 -20.09 3.58
CA ASN A 247 -11.63 -20.84 2.68
C ASN A 247 -11.17 -20.85 1.22
N LEU A 248 -10.40 -19.84 0.77
CA LEU A 248 -10.11 -19.63 -0.65
C LEU A 248 -8.64 -19.93 -1.01
N GLY A 249 -7.76 -20.02 -0.01
CA GLY A 249 -6.37 -20.40 -0.21
C GLY A 249 -5.39 -19.24 -0.31
N LEU A 250 -4.29 -19.48 -0.98
CA LEU A 250 -3.10 -18.63 -1.01
C LEU A 250 -3.18 -17.58 -2.12
N SER A 251 -2.79 -16.35 -1.79
CA SER A 251 -2.69 -15.22 -2.73
C SER A 251 -1.30 -14.59 -2.62
N PRO A 252 -0.34 -14.98 -3.47
CA PRO A 252 0.96 -14.34 -3.53
C PRO A 252 0.87 -12.98 -4.22
N SER A 253 1.66 -12.02 -3.74
CA SER A 253 1.81 -10.72 -4.37
C SER A 253 3.26 -10.24 -4.36
N PHE A 254 3.57 -9.40 -5.33
CA PHE A 254 4.86 -8.74 -5.48
C PHE A 254 4.64 -7.25 -5.71
N LYS A 255 5.35 -6.43 -4.95
CA LYS A 255 5.35 -4.98 -5.12
C LYS A 255 6.76 -4.47 -5.31
N LEU A 256 6.95 -3.63 -6.31
CA LEU A 256 8.16 -2.87 -6.56
C LEU A 256 7.87 -1.39 -6.38
N THR A 257 8.65 -0.71 -5.54
CA THR A 257 8.56 0.74 -5.35
C THR A 257 9.90 1.38 -5.65
N TYR A 258 9.88 2.52 -6.34
CA TYR A 258 11.02 3.40 -6.59
C TYR A 258 10.77 4.75 -5.94
N SER A 259 11.68 5.19 -5.05
CA SER A 259 11.61 6.47 -4.33
C SER A 259 12.58 7.48 -4.95
N PHE A 260 12.12 8.70 -5.23
CA PHE A 260 12.90 9.76 -5.89
C PHE A 260 12.73 11.15 -5.25
#